data_d122133d690800139291e1d606ecb9ec
#
_entry.id   d122133d690800139291e1d606ecb9ec
#
_cell.length_a   1.000
_cell.length_b   1.000
_cell.length_c   1.000
_cell.angle_alpha   90.00
_cell.angle_beta   90.00
_cell.angle_gamma   90.00
#
_symmetry.space_group_name_H-M   'P 1'
#
loop_
_entity.id
_entity.type
_entity.pdbx_description
1 polymer ?
#
loop_
_entity_poly.entity_id
_entity_poly.type
_entity_poly.pdbx_seq_one_letter_code
_entity_poly.pdbx_strand_id
1 'polypeptide(L)'
;MSPTPRVVVVTRPTEYDELLATHGTRGQAAFFLSTRGRDIAELEERHQLTHRAIEAAVAAIPVDWRRGVVERTDVARFLFSPDDVVMVVGQDG
;
A
#
# COMPACT_ATOMS: atom_id res chain seq x y z
N MET A 1 3.01 -31.09 13.19
CA MET A 1 2.27 -29.85 13.52
C MET A 1 2.52 -28.84 12.42
N SER A 2 1.46 -28.40 11.79
CA SER A 2 1.59 -27.39 10.73
C SER A 2 1.93 -26.04 11.35
N PRO A 3 2.91 -25.30 10.81
CA PRO A 3 3.15 -23.95 11.26
C PRO A 3 1.92 -23.07 10.97
N THR A 4 1.72 -22.05 11.79
CA THR A 4 0.68 -21.06 11.55
C THR A 4 0.88 -20.46 10.16
N PRO A 5 -0.17 -20.27 9.36
CA PRO A 5 0.00 -19.65 8.06
C PRO A 5 0.48 -18.21 8.20
N ARG A 6 1.13 -17.73 7.16
CA ARG A 6 1.54 -16.34 7.08
C ARG A 6 0.59 -15.62 6.12
N VAL A 7 0.09 -14.45 6.53
CA VAL A 7 -0.68 -13.58 5.66
C VAL A 7 0.26 -12.57 5.02
N VAL A 8 0.29 -12.53 3.71
CA VAL A 8 1.07 -11.55 2.96
C VAL A 8 0.10 -10.52 2.39
N VAL A 9 0.20 -9.29 2.90
CA VAL A 9 -0.63 -8.19 2.44
C VAL A 9 0.11 -7.49 1.30
N VAL A 10 -0.48 -7.55 0.11
CA VAL A 10 0.10 -6.90 -1.09
C VAL A 10 -0.55 -5.54 -1.26
N THR A 11 0.28 -4.51 -1.31
CA THR A 11 -0.16 -3.12 -1.43
C THR A 11 0.29 -2.51 -2.74
N ARG A 12 -0.39 -1.45 -3.18
CA ARG A 12 0.04 -0.62 -4.30
C ARG A 12 0.41 0.76 -3.79
N PRO A 13 1.44 1.39 -4.35
CA PRO A 13 1.68 2.80 -4.05
C PRO A 13 0.48 3.62 -4.51
N THR A 14 0.13 4.63 -3.72
CA THR A 14 -0.94 5.57 -4.09
C THR A 14 -0.42 6.57 -5.12
N GLU A 15 -1.34 7.26 -5.78
CA GLU A 15 -0.96 8.35 -6.70
C GLU A 15 -0.12 9.40 -5.96
N TYR A 16 -0.43 9.67 -4.69
CA TYR A 16 0.34 10.56 -3.84
C TYR A 16 1.78 10.07 -3.65
N ASP A 17 1.96 8.77 -3.35
CA ASP A 17 3.29 8.17 -3.21
C ASP A 17 4.12 8.34 -4.48
N GLU A 18 3.51 8.05 -5.63
CA GLU A 18 4.18 8.15 -6.93
C GLU A 18 4.55 9.59 -7.26
N LEU A 19 3.67 10.53 -6.93
CA LEU A 19 3.90 11.94 -7.16
C LEU A 19 5.06 12.47 -6.32
N LEU A 20 5.12 12.09 -5.05
CA LEU A 20 6.24 12.46 -4.17
C LEU A 20 7.55 11.85 -4.66
N ALA A 21 7.53 10.61 -5.13
CA ALA A 21 8.72 9.97 -5.67
C ALA A 21 9.25 10.71 -6.90
N THR A 22 8.35 11.22 -7.75
CA THR A 22 8.72 11.94 -8.97
C THR A 22 9.24 13.34 -8.66
N HIS A 23 8.61 14.06 -7.74
CA HIS A 23 8.90 15.48 -7.49
C HIS A 23 9.81 15.73 -6.29
N GLY A 24 10.01 14.73 -5.45
CA GLY A 24 10.93 14.80 -4.31
C GLY A 24 10.35 15.44 -3.06
N THR A 25 9.53 16.48 -3.18
CA THR A 25 8.91 17.17 -2.04
C THR A 25 7.43 17.38 -2.27
N ARG A 26 6.68 17.49 -1.16
CA ARG A 26 5.26 17.81 -1.20
C ARG A 26 5.01 19.16 -1.89
N GLY A 27 5.84 20.17 -1.60
CA GLY A 27 5.69 21.49 -2.20
C GLY A 27 5.82 21.47 -3.71
N GLN A 28 6.80 20.74 -4.24
CA GLN A 28 6.98 20.61 -5.68
C GLN A 28 5.86 19.82 -6.32
N ALA A 29 5.41 18.76 -5.67
CA ALA A 29 4.27 17.98 -6.13
C ALA A 29 2.98 18.82 -6.16
N ALA A 30 2.74 19.62 -5.11
CA ALA A 30 1.58 20.51 -5.03
C ALA A 30 1.61 21.55 -6.15
N PHE A 31 2.76 22.14 -6.41
CA PHE A 31 2.93 23.09 -7.50
C PHE A 31 2.62 22.46 -8.87
N PHE A 32 3.17 21.28 -9.10
CA PHE A 32 2.93 20.52 -10.34
C PHE A 32 1.43 20.28 -10.56
N LEU A 33 0.72 19.84 -9.53
CA LEU A 33 -0.71 19.58 -9.61
C LEU A 33 -1.51 20.87 -9.83
N SER A 34 -1.11 21.96 -9.16
CA SER A 34 -1.81 23.24 -9.30
C SER A 34 -1.76 23.78 -10.73
N THR A 35 -0.66 23.54 -11.44
CA THR A 35 -0.53 23.92 -12.85
C THR A 35 -1.51 23.15 -13.76
N ARG A 36 -2.03 22.02 -13.27
CA ARG A 36 -2.99 21.18 -13.97
C ARG A 36 -4.41 21.28 -13.42
N GLY A 37 -4.66 22.26 -12.56
CA GLY A 37 -5.96 22.46 -11.94
C GLY A 37 -6.36 21.40 -10.92
N ARG A 38 -5.37 20.70 -10.34
CA ARG A 38 -5.60 19.65 -9.33
C ARG A 38 -5.04 20.08 -7.97
N ASP A 39 -5.65 19.54 -6.92
CA ASP A 39 -5.30 19.85 -5.53
C ASP A 39 -4.66 18.62 -4.88
N ILE A 40 -3.47 18.80 -4.33
CA ILE A 40 -2.74 17.72 -3.66
C ILE A 40 -3.51 17.19 -2.43
N ALA A 41 -4.37 18.01 -1.83
CA ALA A 41 -5.18 17.57 -0.69
C ALA A 41 -6.10 16.39 -1.04
N GLU A 42 -6.61 16.35 -2.26
CA GLU A 42 -7.42 15.21 -2.72
C GLU A 42 -6.61 13.92 -2.78
N LEU A 43 -5.37 14.01 -3.25
CA LEU A 43 -4.49 12.86 -3.31
C LEU A 43 -4.07 12.39 -1.92
N GLU A 44 -3.82 13.32 -1.01
CA GLU A 44 -3.50 13.01 0.38
C GLU A 44 -4.67 12.30 1.07
N GLU A 45 -5.89 12.74 0.83
CA GLU A 45 -7.08 12.12 1.41
C GLU A 45 -7.21 10.67 0.95
N ARG A 46 -7.06 10.40 -0.35
CA ARG A 46 -7.10 9.04 -0.90
C ARG A 46 -5.97 8.19 -0.34
N HIS A 47 -4.79 8.78 -0.21
CA HIS A 47 -3.63 8.11 0.38
C HIS A 47 -3.93 7.68 1.82
N GLN A 48 -4.51 8.56 2.63
CA GLN A 48 -4.87 8.24 4.00
C GLN A 48 -5.93 7.13 4.08
N LEU A 49 -6.93 7.16 3.19
CA LEU A 49 -7.96 6.12 3.13
C LEU A 49 -7.34 4.76 2.80
N THR A 50 -6.40 4.72 1.86
CA THR A 50 -5.68 3.50 1.51
C THR A 50 -4.89 2.96 2.70
N HIS A 51 -4.17 3.84 3.41
CA HIS A 51 -3.41 3.44 4.59
C HIS A 51 -4.29 2.93 5.72
N ARG A 52 -5.44 3.53 5.94
CA ARG A 52 -6.41 3.04 6.93
C ARG A 52 -6.93 1.65 6.55
N ALA A 53 -7.17 1.42 5.25
CA ALA A 53 -7.61 0.12 4.76
C ALA A 53 -6.53 -0.94 4.99
N ILE A 54 -5.26 -0.61 4.75
CA ILE A 54 -4.13 -1.51 5.01
C ILE A 54 -4.04 -1.82 6.51
N GLU A 55 -4.12 -0.82 7.36
CA GLU A 55 -4.09 -0.99 8.82
C GLU A 55 -5.24 -1.87 9.30
N ALA A 56 -6.43 -1.65 8.78
CA ALA A 56 -7.60 -2.46 9.12
C ALA A 56 -7.42 -3.92 8.69
N ALA A 57 -6.87 -4.15 7.50
CA ALA A 57 -6.60 -5.49 6.99
C ALA A 57 -5.57 -6.20 7.87
N VAL A 58 -4.50 -5.53 8.25
CA VAL A 58 -3.46 -6.09 9.13
C VAL A 58 -4.04 -6.37 10.52
N ALA A 59 -4.86 -5.46 11.04
CA ALA A 59 -5.48 -5.64 12.36
C ALA A 59 -6.47 -6.83 12.40
N ALA A 60 -7.04 -7.20 11.25
CA ALA A 60 -7.94 -8.34 11.15
C ALA A 60 -7.22 -9.69 11.15
N ILE A 61 -5.90 -9.71 10.97
CA ILE A 61 -5.12 -10.94 10.98
C ILE A 61 -5.02 -11.46 12.42
N PRO A 62 -5.28 -12.75 12.68
CA PRO A 62 -5.14 -13.30 14.03
C PRO A 62 -3.76 -13.00 14.61
N VAL A 63 -3.71 -12.68 15.90
CA VAL A 63 -2.49 -12.20 16.57
C VAL A 63 -1.34 -13.21 16.48
N ASP A 64 -1.65 -14.50 16.52
CA ASP A 64 -0.67 -15.58 16.49
C ASP A 64 -0.23 -15.96 15.08
N TRP A 65 -0.84 -15.38 14.04
CA TRP A 65 -0.41 -15.62 12.66
C TRP A 65 0.73 -14.70 12.28
N ARG A 66 1.65 -15.22 11.48
CA ARG A 66 2.72 -14.39 10.90
C ARG A 66 2.13 -13.49 9.82
N ARG A 67 2.76 -12.34 9.62
CA ARG A 67 2.30 -11.37 8.63
C ARG A 67 3.47 -10.67 7.98
N GLY A 68 3.28 -10.28 6.73
CA GLY A 68 4.21 -9.45 5.99
C GLY A 68 3.45 -8.48 5.11
N VAL A 69 4.04 -7.35 4.81
CA VAL A 69 3.48 -6.36 3.89
C VAL A 69 4.47 -6.20 2.74
N VAL A 70 3.99 -6.36 1.52
CA VAL A 70 4.82 -6.30 0.31
C VAL A 70 4.17 -5.37 -0.69
N GLU A 71 4.94 -4.45 -1.23
CA GLU A 71 4.49 -3.64 -2.36
C GLU A 71 4.35 -4.48 -3.62
N ARG A 72 3.35 -4.18 -4.43
CA ARG A 72 3.09 -4.92 -5.67
C ARG A 72 4.33 -5.04 -6.56
N THR A 73 5.14 -3.99 -6.62
CA THR A 73 6.37 -3.98 -7.43
C THR A 73 7.42 -4.97 -6.94
N ASP A 74 7.35 -5.39 -5.69
CA ASP A 74 8.31 -6.31 -5.08
C ASP A 74 7.81 -7.75 -5.02
N VAL A 75 6.58 -8.01 -5.46
CA VAL A 75 5.97 -9.35 -5.41
C VAL A 75 6.83 -10.38 -6.16
N ALA A 76 7.39 -10.01 -7.30
CA ALA A 76 8.21 -10.93 -8.09
C ALA A 76 9.49 -11.38 -7.37
N ARG A 77 9.96 -10.60 -6.39
CA ARG A 77 11.16 -10.90 -5.60
C ARG A 77 10.86 -11.48 -4.23
N PHE A 78 9.60 -11.51 -3.85
CA PHE A 78 9.19 -11.99 -2.55
C PHE A 78 9.15 -13.52 -2.52
N LEU A 79 9.69 -14.11 -1.47
CA LEU A 79 9.72 -15.56 -1.31
C LEU A 79 8.42 -16.03 -0.64
N PHE A 80 7.49 -16.49 -1.46
CA PHE A 80 6.24 -17.06 -0.99
C PHE A 80 6.42 -18.51 -0.55
N SER A 81 5.67 -18.90 0.47
CA SER A 81 5.55 -20.29 0.91
C SER A 81 4.21 -20.85 0.45
N PRO A 82 4.10 -22.18 0.25
CA PRO A 82 2.83 -22.79 -0.19
C PRO A 82 1.66 -22.52 0.75
N ASP A 83 1.93 -22.29 2.04
CA ASP A 83 0.91 -22.05 3.05
C ASP A 83 0.57 -20.58 3.24
N ASP A 84 1.19 -19.68 2.45
CA ASP A 84 0.91 -18.26 2.55
C ASP A 84 -0.50 -17.93 2.06
N VAL A 85 -1.18 -17.05 2.79
CA VAL A 85 -2.45 -16.47 2.37
C VAL A 85 -2.15 -15.06 1.86
N VAL A 86 -2.52 -14.79 0.63
CA VAL A 86 -2.25 -13.48 0.00
C VAL A 86 -3.52 -12.64 0.03
N MET A 87 -3.39 -11.44 0.58
CA MET A 87 -4.45 -10.46 0.63
C MET A 87 -4.02 -9.22 -0.14
N VAL A 88 -4.79 -8.82 -1.14
CA VAL A 88 -4.49 -7.63 -1.93
C VAL A 88 -5.36 -6.48 -1.42
N VAL A 89 -4.70 -5.38 -1.05
CA VAL A 89 -5.37 -4.17 -0.58
C VAL A 89 -5.05 -3.04 -1.54
N GLY A 90 -6.08 -2.39 -2.04
CA GLY A 90 -5.95 -1.27 -2.95
C GLY A 90 -7.10 -1.22 -3.91
N GLN A 91 -7.22 -0.08 -4.58
CA GLN A 91 -8.22 0.08 -5.63
C GLN A 91 -7.66 -0.40 -6.95
N ASP A 92 -8.42 -1.25 -7.61
CA ASP A 92 -8.22 -1.48 -9.03
C ASP A 92 -8.88 -0.30 -9.74
N GLY A 93 -8.04 0.62 -10.11
CA GLY A 93 -8.49 1.81 -10.80
C GLY A 93 -9.08 1.54 -12.15
#